data_910d17a886c4b212d6f13ae8d42c861b
#
_entry.id   910d17a886c4b212d6f13ae8d42c861b
#
_cell.length_a   1.000
_cell.length_b   1.000
_cell.length_c   1.000
_cell.angle_alpha   90.00
_cell.angle_beta   90.00
_cell.angle_gamma   90.00
#
_symmetry.space_group_name_H-M   'P 1'
#
loop_
_entity.id
_entity.type
_entity.pdbx_description
1 polymer ?
#
loop_
_entity_poly.entity_id
_entity_poly.type
_entity_poly.pdbx_seq_one_letter_code
_entity_poly.pdbx_strand_id
1 'polypeptide(L)'
;MSQVKEPEIKPTPWTYFFVRLLFKFVLKVFYGTIVVENEHFIPRNGEACIVCANHSNSLTDALVLVASISSKKRNFLRLTAKDTQFGKPTFQSWLIESAGTLPIKRRKDHAEGDADNTVVMGALVKALEEGDAICLFPEGMSRYHPSVAPMRTGVARIASDVLTQQKDNPDFRLTLLTCSITYMHREHFRSDVLVSFNPPLQLDPKTHSSLLNCPPNEPSTTQHAVRSLTTFLYDQITQGTITAPSWKIIRTAKAAGRIYVPLGTSMGLGDWVRVVGRFAGEAGFGGVGKLRSRKSSLHNAPSSDQSGIINAQWQPGSSEEKSTAEKIDHSSISDEFVETLAQDIQLYQTHLERLGLKDFRVLQYNTLSRRRIASRILIRIPLIAILGVLALPGLVLWLPVFVTVSYFTKKHKQTGPVWDTYDEISQTKLIYGLAAGVITWFVTCIIALPFAPATALLVPGIMWMALRWTEDLIAGVRSVVALTRLLLVGKSEMNKTLMWREDIHARIMKLATDRLELPANPEKFFSTMSSPGPRWDTKGGADKGRTQGLWARGTRYFSLRRRRKRDWNETMRWYDQTYLPEDEL
;
A
#
# COMPACT_ATOMS: atom_id res chain seq x y z
N MET A 1 -0.21 34.76 -31.07
CA MET A 1 0.39 33.58 -30.40
C MET A 1 1.15 34.10 -29.19
N SER A 2 0.53 34.12 -28.03
CA SER A 2 1.20 34.44 -26.76
C SER A 2 2.15 33.28 -26.44
N GLN A 3 3.43 33.56 -26.35
CA GLN A 3 4.41 32.59 -25.84
C GLN A 3 3.96 32.20 -24.41
N VAL A 4 3.52 30.96 -24.24
CA VAL A 4 3.31 30.38 -22.91
C VAL A 4 4.69 30.38 -22.25
N LYS A 5 4.88 31.25 -21.26
CA LYS A 5 6.11 31.33 -20.48
C LYS A 5 6.30 29.97 -19.81
N GLU A 6 7.35 29.24 -20.17
CA GLU A 6 7.66 27.98 -19.48
C GLU A 6 7.82 28.28 -17.98
N PRO A 7 7.16 27.50 -17.12
CA PRO A 7 7.21 27.74 -15.68
C PRO A 7 8.66 27.63 -15.18
N GLU A 8 9.10 28.61 -14.44
CA GLU A 8 10.45 28.68 -13.86
C GLU A 8 10.63 27.56 -12.82
N ILE A 9 11.39 26.54 -13.18
CA ILE A 9 11.61 25.36 -12.31
C ILE A 9 12.58 25.77 -11.21
N LYS A 10 12.06 25.90 -9.96
CA LYS A 10 12.89 26.17 -8.80
C LYS A 10 13.89 25.03 -8.53
N PRO A 11 15.12 25.38 -8.11
CA PRO A 11 16.11 24.38 -7.77
C PRO A 11 15.65 23.55 -6.56
N THR A 12 15.72 22.24 -6.68
CA THR A 12 15.42 21.31 -5.59
C THR A 12 16.48 21.46 -4.48
N PRO A 13 16.10 21.60 -3.19
CA PRO A 13 17.07 21.60 -2.11
C PRO A 13 17.95 20.35 -2.16
N TRP A 14 19.26 20.50 -2.05
CA TRP A 14 20.19 19.37 -2.11
C TRP A 14 19.95 18.36 -0.99
N THR A 15 19.51 18.84 0.19
CA THR A 15 19.09 18.00 1.32
C THR A 15 17.90 17.13 0.99
N TYR A 16 16.89 17.65 0.27
CA TYR A 16 15.76 16.87 -0.20
C TYR A 16 16.22 15.77 -1.18
N PHE A 17 17.12 16.09 -2.11
CA PHE A 17 17.68 15.10 -3.03
C PHE A 17 18.41 13.98 -2.27
N PHE A 18 19.23 14.34 -1.29
CA PHE A 18 19.93 13.38 -0.44
C PHE A 18 18.97 12.52 0.36
N VAL A 19 17.98 13.11 1.05
CA VAL A 19 16.94 12.40 1.81
C VAL A 19 16.18 11.45 0.89
N ARG A 20 15.78 11.90 -0.28
CA ARG A 20 15.09 11.07 -1.26
C ARG A 20 15.92 9.86 -1.72
N LEU A 21 17.21 10.07 -2.00
CA LEU A 21 18.12 8.99 -2.40
C LEU A 21 18.33 7.99 -1.27
N LEU A 22 18.60 8.49 -0.06
CA LEU A 22 18.81 7.68 1.13
C LEU A 22 17.58 6.81 1.44
N PHE A 23 16.40 7.42 1.54
CA PHE A 23 15.19 6.66 1.85
C PHE A 23 14.71 5.77 0.71
N LYS A 24 14.99 6.13 -0.53
CA LYS A 24 14.77 5.20 -1.66
C LYS A 24 15.60 3.93 -1.51
N PHE A 25 16.83 4.03 -1.02
CA PHE A 25 17.67 2.88 -0.71
C PHE A 25 17.12 2.11 0.51
N VAL A 26 16.80 2.79 1.61
CA VAL A 26 16.28 2.18 2.84
C VAL A 26 14.97 1.45 2.58
N LEU A 27 14.03 2.07 1.86
CA LEU A 27 12.78 1.44 1.46
C LEU A 27 12.99 0.22 0.56
N LYS A 28 14.00 0.24 -0.31
CA LYS A 28 14.36 -0.90 -1.15
C LYS A 28 14.93 -2.07 -0.34
N VAL A 29 15.59 -1.79 0.78
CA VAL A 29 16.04 -2.82 1.73
C VAL A 29 14.86 -3.36 2.52
N PHE A 30 14.00 -2.49 3.04
CA PHE A 30 12.91 -2.86 3.93
C PHE A 30 11.75 -3.54 3.20
N TYR A 31 11.28 -2.95 2.09
CA TYR A 31 10.19 -3.54 1.30
C TYR A 31 10.69 -4.48 0.21
N GLY A 32 9.94 -5.55 -0.01
CA GLY A 32 10.19 -6.52 -1.07
C GLY A 32 9.99 -5.89 -2.45
N THR A 33 8.84 -5.24 -2.66
CA THR A 33 8.50 -4.52 -3.89
C THR A 33 7.61 -3.34 -3.57
N ILE A 34 7.88 -2.20 -4.21
CA ILE A 34 6.96 -1.08 -4.29
C ILE A 34 6.48 -1.03 -5.74
N VAL A 35 5.21 -1.33 -5.96
CA VAL A 35 4.56 -1.27 -7.28
C VAL A 35 3.90 0.09 -7.40
N VAL A 36 4.18 0.80 -8.47
CA VAL A 36 3.57 2.10 -8.76
C VAL A 36 2.68 1.92 -9.98
N GLU A 37 1.40 2.24 -9.84
CA GLU A 37 0.43 2.24 -10.95
C GLU A 37 0.06 3.68 -11.33
N ASN A 38 -0.23 3.86 -12.63
CA ASN A 38 -0.72 5.11 -13.19
C ASN A 38 0.21 6.32 -12.98
N GLU A 39 1.51 6.11 -12.96
CA GLU A 39 2.52 7.18 -12.84
C GLU A 39 2.31 8.31 -13.86
N HIS A 40 1.65 8.02 -14.99
CA HIS A 40 1.38 9.01 -16.04
C HIS A 40 0.44 10.13 -15.60
N PHE A 41 -0.38 9.94 -14.57
CA PHE A 41 -1.25 10.96 -14.01
C PHE A 41 -0.51 12.01 -13.16
N ILE A 42 0.74 11.78 -12.79
CA ILE A 42 1.51 12.73 -11.99
C ILE A 42 1.80 13.98 -12.82
N PRO A 43 1.37 15.18 -12.36
CA PRO A 43 1.63 16.44 -13.03
C PRO A 43 3.13 16.76 -13.13
N ARG A 44 3.51 17.55 -14.13
CA ARG A 44 4.91 17.93 -14.35
C ARG A 44 5.34 19.05 -13.38
N ASN A 45 6.66 19.29 -13.33
CA ASN A 45 7.20 20.43 -12.59
C ASN A 45 6.58 21.74 -13.11
N GLY A 46 6.29 22.65 -12.18
CA GLY A 46 5.68 23.95 -12.48
C GLY A 46 4.14 23.93 -12.51
N GLU A 47 3.50 22.76 -12.48
CA GLU A 47 2.05 22.64 -12.36
C GLU A 47 1.65 22.57 -10.89
N ALA A 48 0.78 23.49 -10.42
CA ALA A 48 0.26 23.48 -9.05
C ALA A 48 -0.45 22.17 -8.75
N CYS A 49 -0.02 21.44 -7.71
CA CYS A 49 -0.54 20.14 -7.41
C CYS A 49 -0.66 19.86 -5.90
N ILE A 50 -1.82 19.34 -5.48
CA ILE A 50 -1.99 18.74 -4.15
C ILE A 50 -2.07 17.22 -4.32
N VAL A 51 -1.09 16.51 -3.79
CA VAL A 51 -1.11 15.05 -3.71
C VAL A 51 -1.79 14.64 -2.41
N CYS A 52 -2.91 13.95 -2.51
CA CYS A 52 -3.71 13.47 -1.38
C CYS A 52 -3.60 11.96 -1.27
N ALA A 53 -3.20 11.43 -0.12
CA ALA A 53 -3.10 9.99 0.09
C ALA A 53 -3.73 9.56 1.42
N ASN A 54 -4.12 8.28 1.53
CA ASN A 54 -4.47 7.68 2.81
C ASN A 54 -3.24 7.56 3.71
N HIS A 55 -3.46 7.60 5.03
CA HIS A 55 -2.40 7.67 6.04
C HIS A 55 -2.49 6.53 7.05
N SER A 56 -1.83 5.43 6.74
CA SER A 56 -1.95 4.18 7.50
C SER A 56 -0.64 3.67 8.10
N ASN A 57 0.49 4.34 7.79
CA ASN A 57 1.83 3.86 8.17
C ASN A 57 2.80 5.02 8.49
N SER A 58 2.28 6.04 9.15
CA SER A 58 3.01 7.20 9.67
C SER A 58 4.01 7.81 8.67
N LEU A 59 5.23 8.17 9.08
CA LEU A 59 6.27 8.74 8.21
C LEU A 59 6.56 7.87 6.97
N THR A 60 6.35 6.57 7.07
CA THR A 60 6.61 5.64 5.97
C THR A 60 5.77 5.94 4.73
N ASP A 61 4.51 6.40 4.89
CA ASP A 61 3.65 6.78 3.76
C ASP A 61 4.26 7.93 2.97
N ALA A 62 4.73 8.97 3.66
CA ALA A 62 5.38 10.11 3.02
C ALA A 62 6.67 9.70 2.27
N LEU A 63 7.48 8.85 2.88
CA LEU A 63 8.71 8.35 2.27
C LEU A 63 8.44 7.46 1.05
N VAL A 64 7.39 6.64 1.12
CA VAL A 64 6.95 5.80 -0.01
C VAL A 64 6.47 6.68 -1.17
N LEU A 65 5.71 7.75 -0.92
CA LEU A 65 5.29 8.68 -1.96
C LEU A 65 6.49 9.39 -2.61
N VAL A 66 7.40 9.95 -1.82
CA VAL A 66 8.63 10.59 -2.33
C VAL A 66 9.46 9.63 -3.17
N ALA A 67 9.54 8.35 -2.77
CA ALA A 67 10.28 7.34 -3.51
C ALA A 67 9.56 6.88 -4.80
N SER A 68 8.23 6.91 -4.82
CA SER A 68 7.37 6.43 -5.90
C SER A 68 7.24 7.44 -7.05
N ILE A 69 7.22 8.73 -6.75
CA ILE A 69 7.15 9.78 -7.76
C ILE A 69 8.48 9.87 -8.49
N SER A 70 8.46 9.79 -9.82
CA SER A 70 9.67 9.90 -10.64
C SER A 70 10.26 11.32 -10.60
N SER A 71 11.58 11.44 -10.38
CA SER A 71 12.27 12.75 -10.42
C SER A 71 12.25 13.40 -11.80
N LYS A 72 12.02 12.61 -12.87
CA LYS A 72 11.87 13.13 -14.23
C LYS A 72 10.54 13.86 -14.43
N LYS A 73 9.50 13.48 -13.68
CA LYS A 73 8.18 14.12 -13.72
C LYS A 73 8.08 15.24 -12.71
N ARG A 74 8.44 14.92 -11.44
CA ARG A 74 8.41 15.88 -10.35
C ARG A 74 9.67 15.73 -9.48
N ASN A 75 10.51 16.74 -9.51
CA ASN A 75 11.77 16.76 -8.76
C ASN A 75 11.54 17.04 -7.27
N PHE A 76 10.49 17.80 -6.92
CA PHE A 76 10.21 18.22 -5.57
C PHE A 76 8.75 17.99 -5.19
N LEU A 77 8.53 17.36 -4.02
CA LEU A 77 7.25 17.20 -3.37
C LEU A 77 7.38 17.70 -1.94
N ARG A 78 6.73 18.84 -1.62
CA ARG A 78 6.74 19.38 -0.27
C ARG A 78 5.90 18.51 0.65
N LEU A 79 6.55 17.93 1.63
CA LEU A 79 5.86 17.18 2.69
C LEU A 79 5.34 18.15 3.75
N THR A 80 4.41 17.68 4.55
CA THR A 80 3.92 18.38 5.74
C THR A 80 4.18 17.52 6.96
N ALA A 81 4.62 18.12 8.06
CA ALA A 81 4.89 17.45 9.32
C ALA A 81 4.34 18.24 10.51
N LYS A 82 4.27 17.60 11.68
CA LYS A 82 3.86 18.24 12.94
C LYS A 82 4.81 19.42 13.23
N ASP A 83 4.25 20.58 13.56
CA ASP A 83 5.02 21.78 13.95
C ASP A 83 5.95 21.52 15.15
N THR A 84 5.55 20.62 16.06
CA THR A 84 6.37 20.20 17.21
C THR A 84 7.70 19.54 16.83
N GLN A 85 7.93 19.23 15.56
CA GLN A 85 9.20 18.67 15.05
C GLN A 85 10.15 19.75 14.52
N PHE A 86 9.71 21.01 14.44
CA PHE A 86 10.46 22.15 13.90
C PHE A 86 11.06 23.01 15.03
N GLY A 87 12.04 23.84 14.69
CA GLY A 87 12.64 24.80 15.60
C GLY A 87 13.44 24.20 16.76
N LYS A 88 13.78 22.91 16.72
CA LYS A 88 14.57 22.24 17.74
C LYS A 88 16.04 22.16 17.33
N PRO A 89 17.01 22.29 18.28
CA PRO A 89 18.43 22.13 18.00
C PRO A 89 18.80 20.64 17.81
N THR A 90 18.08 19.94 16.94
CA THR A 90 18.31 18.53 16.64
C THR A 90 18.57 18.35 15.16
N PHE A 91 19.38 17.34 14.82
CA PHE A 91 19.63 16.97 13.43
C PHE A 91 18.33 16.66 12.68
N GLN A 92 17.35 16.07 13.34
CA GLN A 92 16.05 15.74 12.75
C GLN A 92 15.28 17.02 12.36
N SER A 93 15.21 18.03 13.23
CA SER A 93 14.54 19.30 12.93
C SER A 93 15.20 19.98 11.74
N TRP A 94 16.53 20.13 11.78
CA TRP A 94 17.31 20.68 10.69
C TRP A 94 17.08 19.94 9.36
N LEU A 95 17.03 18.60 9.39
CA LEU A 95 16.84 17.78 8.18
C LEU A 95 15.45 18.00 7.57
N ILE A 96 14.40 18.02 8.39
CA ILE A 96 13.02 18.24 7.97
C ILE A 96 12.87 19.63 7.36
N GLU A 97 13.38 20.66 8.02
CA GLU A 97 13.32 22.06 7.58
C GLU A 97 14.10 22.27 6.28
N SER A 98 15.35 21.80 6.24
CA SER A 98 16.22 21.95 5.08
C SER A 98 15.72 21.16 3.85
N ALA A 99 14.95 20.09 4.08
CA ALA A 99 14.27 19.35 3.01
C ALA A 99 13.01 20.05 2.48
N GLY A 100 12.66 21.25 3.00
CA GLY A 100 11.51 22.04 2.53
C GLY A 100 10.16 21.51 2.98
N THR A 101 10.12 20.76 4.09
CA THR A 101 8.88 20.29 4.71
C THR A 101 8.18 21.46 5.42
N LEU A 102 6.85 21.50 5.37
CA LEU A 102 6.04 22.56 5.96
C LEU A 102 5.43 22.11 7.30
N PRO A 103 5.46 22.95 8.35
CA PRO A 103 4.89 22.61 9.64
C PRO A 103 3.35 22.68 9.59
N ILE A 104 2.65 21.77 10.27
CA ILE A 104 1.20 21.84 10.48
C ILE A 104 0.91 21.70 11.98
N LYS A 105 0.21 22.67 12.56
CA LYS A 105 -0.31 22.61 13.93
C LYS A 105 -1.54 21.70 13.99
N ARG A 106 -1.52 20.73 14.90
CA ARG A 106 -2.64 19.82 15.12
C ARG A 106 -3.30 20.14 16.46
N ARG A 107 -4.63 20.23 16.50
CA ARG A 107 -5.40 20.58 17.72
C ARG A 107 -5.05 19.70 18.92
N LYS A 108 -4.72 18.42 18.71
CA LYS A 108 -4.37 17.53 19.82
C LYS A 108 -2.98 17.79 20.43
N ASP A 109 -2.12 18.50 19.74
CA ASP A 109 -0.73 18.76 20.15
C ASP A 109 -0.59 20.13 20.83
N HIS A 110 -1.66 20.94 20.86
CA HIS A 110 -1.70 22.29 21.43
C HIS A 110 -2.85 22.43 22.43
N ALA A 111 -2.68 23.30 23.46
CA ALA A 111 -3.73 23.63 24.40
C ALA A 111 -4.94 24.28 23.70
N GLU A 112 -6.12 24.21 24.29
CA GLU A 112 -7.36 24.71 23.70
C GLU A 112 -7.23 26.16 23.23
N GLY A 113 -7.43 26.38 21.93
CA GLY A 113 -7.46 27.70 21.30
C GLY A 113 -6.26 28.08 20.42
N ASP A 114 -5.10 27.42 20.53
CA ASP A 114 -3.85 27.85 19.88
C ASP A 114 -3.48 27.10 18.59
N ALA A 115 -4.41 26.40 17.98
CA ALA A 115 -4.17 25.73 16.70
C ALA A 115 -4.46 26.62 15.47
N ASP A 116 -3.95 27.86 15.50
CA ASP A 116 -4.02 28.74 14.34
C ASP A 116 -3.03 28.29 13.26
N ASN A 117 -3.58 27.84 12.15
CA ASN A 117 -2.84 27.40 10.96
C ASN A 117 -2.81 28.46 9.85
N THR A 118 -3.22 29.71 10.11
CA THR A 118 -3.34 30.77 9.09
C THR A 118 -2.01 30.99 8.37
N VAL A 119 -0.91 31.08 9.11
CA VAL A 119 0.44 31.27 8.54
C VAL A 119 0.86 30.06 7.69
N VAL A 120 0.57 28.84 8.18
CA VAL A 120 0.89 27.59 7.46
C VAL A 120 0.05 27.47 6.20
N MET A 121 -1.25 27.78 6.29
CA MET A 121 -2.14 27.80 5.14
C MET A 121 -1.66 28.80 4.09
N GLY A 122 -1.25 29.99 4.49
CA GLY A 122 -0.64 30.98 3.60
C GLY A 122 0.64 30.46 2.91
N ALA A 123 1.50 29.73 3.63
CA ALA A 123 2.71 29.14 3.05
C ALA A 123 2.39 28.00 2.04
N LEU A 124 1.35 27.21 2.31
CA LEU A 124 0.87 26.16 1.38
C LEU A 124 0.28 26.78 0.11
N VAL A 125 -0.56 27.80 0.27
CA VAL A 125 -1.16 28.54 -0.84
C VAL A 125 -0.07 29.15 -1.72
N LYS A 126 0.90 29.86 -1.12
CA LYS A 126 2.01 30.44 -1.86
C LYS A 126 2.84 29.40 -2.61
N ALA A 127 3.10 28.23 -2.01
CA ALA A 127 3.82 27.15 -2.70
C ALA A 127 3.05 26.66 -3.94
N LEU A 128 1.72 26.57 -3.85
CA LEU A 128 0.87 26.17 -5.00
C LEU A 128 0.83 27.25 -6.09
N GLU A 129 0.75 28.52 -5.72
CA GLU A 129 0.83 29.64 -6.68
C GLU A 129 2.15 29.63 -7.46
N GLU A 130 3.22 29.21 -6.81
CA GLU A 130 4.54 29.04 -7.40
C GLU A 130 4.69 27.76 -8.24
N GLY A 131 3.62 26.96 -8.41
CA GLY A 131 3.61 25.72 -9.19
C GLY A 131 4.25 24.52 -8.49
N ASP A 132 4.45 24.59 -7.17
CA ASP A 132 4.96 23.47 -6.38
C ASP A 132 3.89 22.35 -6.20
N ALA A 133 4.35 21.16 -5.83
CA ALA A 133 3.51 20.09 -5.35
C ALA A 133 3.59 19.97 -3.84
N ILE A 134 2.45 19.88 -3.18
CA ILE A 134 2.36 19.62 -1.75
C ILE A 134 1.73 18.25 -1.50
N CYS A 135 2.17 17.56 -0.46
CA CYS A 135 1.63 16.27 -0.03
C CYS A 135 0.85 16.44 1.26
N LEU A 136 -0.41 16.03 1.23
CA LEU A 136 -1.31 16.10 2.37
C LEU A 136 -1.97 14.73 2.62
N PHE A 137 -2.16 14.41 3.90
CA PHE A 137 -2.90 13.25 4.35
C PHE A 137 -4.21 13.75 4.99
N PRO A 138 -5.33 13.72 4.24
CA PRO A 138 -6.58 14.35 4.68
C PRO A 138 -7.24 13.66 5.88
N GLU A 139 -6.81 12.46 6.27
CA GLU A 139 -7.23 11.80 7.51
C GLU A 139 -6.77 12.58 8.76
N GLY A 140 -5.70 13.37 8.65
CA GLY A 140 -5.15 14.24 9.69
C GLY A 140 -4.34 13.51 10.77
N MET A 141 -4.34 12.20 10.78
CA MET A 141 -3.46 11.35 11.60
C MET A 141 -3.35 9.96 10.98
N SER A 142 -2.23 9.30 11.19
CA SER A 142 -2.09 7.88 10.84
C SER A 142 -2.75 6.99 11.88
N ARG A 143 -3.25 5.83 11.45
CA ARG A 143 -3.87 4.84 12.33
C ARG A 143 -3.71 3.42 11.79
N TYR A 144 -3.59 2.47 12.70
CA TYR A 144 -3.65 1.05 12.37
C TYR A 144 -5.12 0.57 12.38
N HIS A 145 -5.85 0.87 11.30
CA HIS A 145 -7.25 0.51 11.14
C HIS A 145 -7.50 -0.32 9.87
N PRO A 146 -8.54 -1.16 9.84
CA PRO A 146 -8.92 -1.92 8.65
C PRO A 146 -9.60 -1.05 7.59
N SER A 147 -10.07 0.15 7.97
CA SER A 147 -10.73 1.12 7.07
C SER A 147 -9.96 2.43 7.01
N VAL A 148 -10.09 3.14 5.90
CA VAL A 148 -9.64 4.53 5.76
C VAL A 148 -10.49 5.41 6.68
N ALA A 149 -9.84 6.29 7.44
CA ALA A 149 -10.56 7.20 8.32
C ALA A 149 -11.31 8.29 7.53
N PRO A 150 -12.41 8.84 8.07
CA PRO A 150 -13.11 9.95 7.45
C PRO A 150 -12.16 11.14 7.20
N MET A 151 -12.21 11.70 6.00
CA MET A 151 -11.33 12.80 5.61
C MET A 151 -11.81 14.13 6.17
N ARG A 152 -10.83 14.97 6.54
CA ARG A 152 -11.06 16.35 6.95
C ARG A 152 -11.09 17.26 5.73
N THR A 153 -11.84 18.35 5.82
CA THR A 153 -12.06 19.32 4.73
C THR A 153 -10.82 20.18 4.41
N GLY A 154 -9.68 19.98 5.10
CA GLY A 154 -8.49 20.82 4.96
C GLY A 154 -7.96 20.92 3.53
N VAL A 155 -7.91 19.83 2.79
CA VAL A 155 -7.46 19.83 1.38
C VAL A 155 -8.40 20.66 0.49
N ALA A 156 -9.71 20.45 0.64
CA ALA A 156 -10.71 21.18 -0.14
C ALA A 156 -10.75 22.68 0.21
N ARG A 157 -10.44 23.05 1.47
CA ARG A 157 -10.30 24.45 1.89
C ARG A 157 -9.05 25.10 1.30
N ILE A 158 -7.89 24.42 1.32
CA ILE A 158 -6.68 24.91 0.66
C ILE A 158 -6.95 25.14 -0.82
N ALA A 159 -7.64 24.20 -1.48
CA ALA A 159 -8.03 24.37 -2.87
C ALA A 159 -8.93 25.60 -3.08
N SER A 160 -9.91 25.81 -2.21
CA SER A 160 -10.79 26.99 -2.22
C SER A 160 -9.98 28.29 -2.05
N ASP A 161 -9.08 28.33 -1.08
CA ASP A 161 -8.27 29.54 -0.78
C ASP A 161 -7.37 29.89 -1.97
N VAL A 162 -6.69 28.89 -2.56
CA VAL A 162 -5.84 29.09 -3.75
C VAL A 162 -6.65 29.59 -4.93
N LEU A 163 -7.81 28.95 -5.22
CA LEU A 163 -8.68 29.37 -6.33
C LEU A 163 -9.22 30.79 -6.12
N THR A 164 -9.53 31.15 -4.87
CA THR A 164 -10.01 32.50 -4.52
C THR A 164 -8.92 33.56 -4.74
N GLN A 165 -7.67 33.27 -4.37
CA GLN A 165 -6.55 34.19 -4.61
C GLN A 165 -6.21 34.31 -6.08
N GLN A 166 -6.41 33.25 -6.86
CA GLN A 166 -6.16 33.20 -8.31
C GLN A 166 -7.42 33.46 -9.17
N LYS A 167 -8.51 34.02 -8.59
CA LYS A 167 -9.79 34.22 -9.27
C LYS A 167 -9.69 35.03 -10.55
N ASP A 168 -8.77 36.01 -10.58
CA ASP A 168 -8.55 36.92 -11.70
C ASP A 168 -7.58 36.34 -12.76
N ASN A 169 -6.99 35.17 -12.49
CA ASN A 169 -6.11 34.47 -13.42
C ASN A 169 -6.86 33.31 -14.13
N PRO A 170 -7.35 33.54 -15.36
CA PRO A 170 -8.17 32.55 -16.06
C PRO A 170 -7.41 31.30 -16.50
N ASP A 171 -6.09 31.36 -16.54
CA ASP A 171 -5.23 30.27 -16.97
C ASP A 171 -4.72 29.43 -15.81
N PHE A 172 -4.97 29.85 -14.56
CA PHE A 172 -4.56 29.12 -13.38
C PHE A 172 -5.33 27.81 -13.25
N ARG A 173 -4.60 26.73 -13.01
CA ARG A 173 -5.15 25.39 -12.78
C ARG A 173 -4.49 24.73 -11.59
N LEU A 174 -5.30 24.27 -10.67
CA LEU A 174 -4.90 23.47 -9.53
C LEU A 174 -5.24 22.00 -9.79
N THR A 175 -4.26 21.13 -9.73
CA THR A 175 -4.46 19.68 -9.87
C THR A 175 -4.55 19.01 -8.50
N LEU A 176 -5.65 18.34 -8.21
CA LEU A 176 -5.78 17.42 -7.09
C LEU A 176 -5.48 16.00 -7.58
N LEU A 177 -4.41 15.41 -7.08
CA LEU A 177 -3.97 14.06 -7.42
C LEU A 177 -4.18 13.15 -6.22
N THR A 178 -5.18 12.30 -6.28
CA THR A 178 -5.41 11.30 -5.24
C THR A 178 -4.51 10.09 -5.44
N CYS A 179 -4.03 9.53 -4.35
CA CYS A 179 -3.14 8.39 -4.33
C CYS A 179 -3.56 7.40 -3.25
N SER A 180 -3.68 6.13 -3.63
CA SER A 180 -4.02 5.04 -2.72
C SER A 180 -2.76 4.22 -2.40
N ILE A 181 -2.40 4.13 -1.12
CA ILE A 181 -1.26 3.33 -0.64
C ILE A 181 -1.81 2.09 0.05
N THR A 182 -1.49 0.92 -0.48
CA THR A 182 -1.91 -0.36 0.09
C THR A 182 -0.70 -1.21 0.45
N TYR A 183 -0.53 -1.46 1.73
CA TYR A 183 0.50 -2.36 2.24
C TYR A 183 -0.05 -3.79 2.33
N MET A 184 0.71 -4.76 1.85
CA MET A 184 0.34 -6.17 2.03
C MET A 184 0.43 -6.56 3.51
N HIS A 185 1.53 -6.14 4.16
CA HIS A 185 1.74 -6.16 5.62
C HIS A 185 2.53 -4.92 6.01
N ARG A 186 1.94 -4.03 6.81
CA ARG A 186 2.52 -2.70 7.12
C ARG A 186 3.88 -2.81 7.80
N GLU A 187 3.95 -3.61 8.86
CA GLU A 187 5.09 -3.73 9.76
C GLU A 187 6.11 -4.82 9.37
N HIS A 188 5.79 -5.65 8.39
CA HIS A 188 6.65 -6.79 8.04
C HIS A 188 7.79 -6.39 7.10
N PHE A 189 9.01 -6.79 7.49
CA PHE A 189 10.18 -6.70 6.65
C PHE A 189 10.01 -7.53 5.38
N ARG A 190 10.39 -6.94 4.23
CA ARG A 190 10.26 -7.52 2.88
C ARG A 190 8.82 -7.74 2.41
N SER A 191 7.87 -7.04 3.02
CA SER A 191 6.50 -6.94 2.49
C SER A 191 6.45 -6.09 1.22
N ASP A 192 5.34 -6.18 0.50
CA ASP A 192 5.13 -5.45 -0.74
C ASP A 192 4.12 -4.31 -0.53
N VAL A 193 4.26 -3.25 -1.35
CA VAL A 193 3.43 -2.04 -1.29
C VAL A 193 2.91 -1.72 -2.69
N LEU A 194 1.64 -1.38 -2.79
CA LEU A 194 1.03 -0.78 -3.97
C LEU A 194 0.84 0.72 -3.73
N VAL A 195 1.28 1.51 -4.69
CA VAL A 195 1.01 2.94 -4.78
C VAL A 195 0.27 3.18 -6.09
N SER A 196 -1.01 3.49 -6.02
CA SER A 196 -1.86 3.70 -7.20
C SER A 196 -2.29 5.15 -7.26
N PHE A 197 -1.95 5.85 -8.33
CA PHE A 197 -2.43 7.21 -8.59
C PHE A 197 -3.75 7.13 -9.34
N ASN A 198 -4.74 7.90 -8.88
CA ASN A 198 -6.04 7.99 -9.53
C ASN A 198 -6.03 9.11 -10.59
N PRO A 199 -7.02 9.15 -11.49
CA PRO A 199 -7.16 10.25 -12.45
C PRO A 199 -7.18 11.60 -11.72
N PRO A 200 -6.35 12.57 -12.14
CA PRO A 200 -6.26 13.86 -11.49
C PRO A 200 -7.52 14.69 -11.73
N LEU A 201 -7.98 15.38 -10.70
CA LEU A 201 -9.03 16.39 -10.80
C LEU A 201 -8.37 17.75 -11.02
N GLN A 202 -8.72 18.41 -12.13
CA GLN A 202 -8.27 19.77 -12.42
C GLN A 202 -9.33 20.77 -11.97
N LEU A 203 -8.95 21.73 -11.16
CA LEU A 203 -9.79 22.81 -10.68
C LEU A 203 -9.29 24.13 -11.27
N ASP A 204 -10.21 24.94 -11.75
CA ASP A 204 -9.96 26.31 -12.22
C ASP A 204 -11.01 27.28 -11.65
N PRO A 205 -10.71 28.56 -11.51
CA PRO A 205 -11.61 29.53 -10.89
C PRO A 205 -12.93 29.75 -11.67
N LYS A 206 -12.94 29.55 -12.99
CA LYS A 206 -14.10 29.81 -13.84
C LYS A 206 -15.16 28.72 -13.71
N THR A 207 -14.74 27.46 -13.88
CA THR A 207 -15.68 26.31 -13.88
C THR A 207 -16.06 25.91 -12.46
N HIS A 208 -15.23 26.22 -11.47
CA HIS A 208 -15.43 25.83 -10.06
C HIS A 208 -15.73 27.04 -9.16
N SER A 209 -16.52 28.01 -9.66
CA SER A 209 -16.89 29.22 -8.92
C SER A 209 -17.56 28.95 -7.57
N SER A 210 -18.22 27.81 -7.41
CA SER A 210 -18.81 27.37 -6.13
C SER A 210 -17.79 27.10 -5.02
N LEU A 211 -16.51 26.94 -5.34
CA LEU A 211 -15.44 26.80 -4.38
C LEU A 211 -14.81 28.13 -3.97
N LEU A 212 -15.16 29.25 -4.61
CA LEU A 212 -14.56 30.56 -4.32
C LEU A 212 -15.15 31.15 -3.03
N ASN A 213 -14.33 31.90 -2.29
CA ASN A 213 -14.73 32.69 -1.11
C ASN A 213 -15.41 31.85 -0.02
N CYS A 214 -14.85 30.72 0.37
CA CYS A 214 -15.42 29.87 1.41
C CYS A 214 -15.17 30.46 2.81
N PRO A 215 -16.17 31.02 3.50
CA PRO A 215 -16.00 31.49 4.86
C PRO A 215 -15.77 30.31 5.81
N PRO A 216 -14.90 30.45 6.82
CA PRO A 216 -14.50 29.32 7.67
C PRO A 216 -15.64 28.76 8.54
N ASN A 217 -16.67 29.55 8.88
CA ASN A 217 -17.65 29.20 9.91
C ASN A 217 -19.13 29.34 9.54
N GLU A 218 -19.46 29.80 8.32
CA GLU A 218 -20.85 29.99 7.93
C GLU A 218 -21.37 28.84 7.02
N PRO A 219 -22.61 28.35 7.22
CA PRO A 219 -23.22 27.40 6.32
C PRO A 219 -23.56 28.10 5.00
N SER A 220 -22.69 27.93 3.99
CA SER A 220 -22.83 28.50 2.66
C SER A 220 -22.84 27.42 1.59
N THR A 221 -23.28 27.75 0.38
CA THR A 221 -23.16 26.87 -0.80
C THR A 221 -21.72 26.41 -1.02
N THR A 222 -20.75 27.24 -0.68
CA THR A 222 -19.31 26.94 -0.77
C THR A 222 -18.89 25.89 0.25
N GLN A 223 -19.47 25.86 1.47
CA GLN A 223 -19.22 24.77 2.42
C GLN A 223 -19.76 23.43 1.90
N HIS A 224 -20.90 23.46 1.20
CA HIS A 224 -21.43 22.25 0.56
C HIS A 224 -20.47 21.76 -0.53
N ALA A 225 -19.97 22.66 -1.39
CA ALA A 225 -18.96 22.31 -2.40
C ALA A 225 -17.67 21.74 -1.81
N VAL A 226 -17.17 22.32 -0.71
CA VAL A 226 -16.00 21.82 0.03
C VAL A 226 -16.24 20.42 0.61
N ARG A 227 -17.42 20.16 1.17
CA ARG A 227 -17.79 18.81 1.67
C ARG A 227 -17.91 17.81 0.52
N SER A 228 -18.59 18.18 -0.56
CA SER A 228 -18.76 17.35 -1.75
C SER A 228 -17.39 16.99 -2.36
N LEU A 229 -16.48 17.95 -2.49
CA LEU A 229 -15.12 17.71 -2.94
C LEU A 229 -14.37 16.76 -1.99
N THR A 230 -14.54 16.94 -0.68
CA THR A 230 -13.91 16.05 0.32
C THR A 230 -14.41 14.61 0.20
N THR A 231 -15.71 14.43 -0.01
CA THR A 231 -16.33 13.10 -0.23
C THR A 231 -15.79 12.46 -1.50
N PHE A 232 -15.72 13.23 -2.59
CA PHE A 232 -15.15 12.76 -3.85
C PHE A 232 -13.70 12.27 -3.70
N LEU A 233 -12.84 13.01 -2.98
CA LEU A 233 -11.46 12.61 -2.71
C LEU A 233 -11.41 11.33 -1.85
N TYR A 234 -12.30 11.22 -0.87
CA TYR A 234 -12.44 10.03 -0.03
C TYR A 234 -12.79 8.80 -0.86
N ASP A 235 -13.76 8.91 -1.74
CA ASP A 235 -14.23 7.81 -2.58
C ASP A 235 -13.15 7.35 -3.54
N GLN A 236 -12.42 8.28 -4.17
CA GLN A 236 -11.31 7.94 -5.06
C GLN A 236 -10.20 7.17 -4.31
N ILE A 237 -9.83 7.61 -3.12
CA ILE A 237 -8.75 6.97 -2.35
C ILE A 237 -9.20 5.60 -1.84
N THR A 238 -10.44 5.48 -1.35
CA THR A 238 -10.99 4.22 -0.82
C THR A 238 -11.13 3.15 -1.89
N GLN A 239 -11.50 3.51 -3.11
CA GLN A 239 -11.59 2.58 -4.24
C GLN A 239 -10.25 1.94 -4.61
N GLY A 240 -9.13 2.61 -4.36
CA GLY A 240 -7.78 2.10 -4.63
C GLY A 240 -7.17 1.30 -3.48
N THR A 241 -7.86 1.15 -2.33
CA THR A 241 -7.36 0.42 -1.16
C THR A 241 -8.26 -0.74 -0.78
N ILE A 242 -7.76 -1.63 0.09
CA ILE A 242 -8.58 -2.66 0.73
C ILE A 242 -9.13 -2.04 2.03
N THR A 243 -10.43 -1.79 2.03
CA THR A 243 -11.15 -1.17 3.15
C THR A 243 -12.29 -2.10 3.60
N ALA A 244 -12.42 -2.34 4.90
CA ALA A 244 -13.49 -3.15 5.49
C ALA A 244 -13.78 -2.74 6.94
N PRO A 245 -14.95 -3.11 7.49
CA PRO A 245 -15.29 -2.82 8.89
C PRO A 245 -14.38 -3.50 9.92
N SER A 246 -13.74 -4.63 9.56
CA SER A 246 -12.86 -5.37 10.47
C SER A 246 -11.73 -6.09 9.75
N TRP A 247 -10.65 -6.37 10.49
CA TRP A 247 -9.53 -7.19 10.01
C TRP A 247 -9.97 -8.61 9.63
N LYS A 248 -10.96 -9.16 10.34
CA LYS A 248 -11.55 -10.46 10.05
C LYS A 248 -12.14 -10.52 8.64
N ILE A 249 -12.87 -9.48 8.22
CA ILE A 249 -13.43 -9.36 6.87
C ILE A 249 -12.31 -9.24 5.84
N ILE A 250 -11.27 -8.45 6.09
CA ILE A 250 -10.11 -8.35 5.20
C ILE A 250 -9.44 -9.72 4.99
N ARG A 251 -9.27 -10.51 6.06
CA ARG A 251 -8.71 -11.87 5.97
C ARG A 251 -9.59 -12.79 5.12
N THR A 252 -10.89 -12.77 5.37
CA THR A 252 -11.87 -13.56 4.58
C THR A 252 -11.85 -13.15 3.11
N ALA A 253 -11.85 -11.85 2.82
CA ALA A 253 -11.76 -11.32 1.46
C ALA A 253 -10.46 -11.71 0.73
N LYS A 254 -9.31 -11.64 1.44
CA LYS A 254 -8.02 -12.12 0.91
C LYS A 254 -8.05 -13.62 0.60
N ALA A 255 -8.71 -14.43 1.42
CA ALA A 255 -8.87 -15.86 1.18
C ALA A 255 -9.79 -16.13 -0.02
N ALA A 256 -10.92 -15.43 -0.09
CA ALA A 256 -11.84 -15.54 -1.22
C ALA A 256 -11.16 -15.16 -2.54
N GLY A 257 -10.42 -14.05 -2.58
CA GLY A 257 -9.66 -13.63 -3.77
C GLY A 257 -8.64 -14.68 -4.23
N ARG A 258 -7.99 -15.39 -3.30
CA ARG A 258 -7.06 -16.49 -3.61
C ARG A 258 -7.75 -17.74 -4.14
N ILE A 259 -8.95 -18.02 -3.67
CA ILE A 259 -9.74 -19.16 -4.11
C ILE A 259 -10.41 -18.85 -5.46
N TYR A 260 -10.86 -17.62 -5.67
CA TYR A 260 -11.50 -17.13 -6.89
C TYR A 260 -10.57 -17.22 -8.11
N VAL A 261 -9.31 -16.79 -8.00
CA VAL A 261 -8.39 -16.76 -9.13
C VAL A 261 -7.67 -18.11 -9.26
N PRO A 262 -7.73 -18.81 -10.42
CA PRO A 262 -7.06 -20.09 -10.62
C PRO A 262 -5.52 -20.00 -10.47
N LEU A 263 -4.90 -21.13 -10.16
CA LEU A 263 -3.44 -21.27 -10.18
C LEU A 263 -2.91 -21.07 -11.61
N GLY A 264 -1.80 -20.34 -11.72
CA GLY A 264 -1.15 -20.08 -13.02
C GLY A 264 -1.66 -18.83 -13.73
N THR A 265 -2.75 -18.21 -13.26
CA THR A 265 -3.22 -16.94 -13.81
C THR A 265 -2.25 -15.82 -13.42
N SER A 266 -1.70 -15.15 -14.43
CA SER A 266 -0.81 -13.98 -14.21
C SER A 266 -1.65 -12.76 -13.84
N MET A 267 -1.36 -12.13 -12.70
CA MET A 267 -2.11 -10.99 -12.17
C MET A 267 -1.19 -9.86 -11.71
N GLY A 268 -1.61 -8.60 -11.96
CA GLY A 268 -0.99 -7.41 -11.37
C GLY A 268 -1.32 -7.26 -9.88
N LEU A 269 -0.49 -6.54 -9.13
CA LEU A 269 -0.76 -6.27 -7.71
C LEU A 269 -2.02 -5.42 -7.54
N GLY A 270 -2.21 -4.42 -8.40
CA GLY A 270 -3.41 -3.59 -8.39
C GLY A 270 -4.68 -4.38 -8.70
N ASP A 271 -4.61 -5.32 -9.67
CA ASP A 271 -5.75 -6.20 -9.97
C ASP A 271 -6.10 -7.06 -8.75
N TRP A 272 -5.07 -7.59 -8.07
CA TRP A 272 -5.27 -8.36 -6.85
C TRP A 272 -5.92 -7.51 -5.74
N VAL A 273 -5.46 -6.26 -5.54
CA VAL A 273 -6.04 -5.33 -4.56
C VAL A 273 -7.49 -5.02 -4.91
N ARG A 274 -7.80 -4.77 -6.19
CA ARG A 274 -9.18 -4.51 -6.66
C ARG A 274 -10.11 -5.71 -6.43
N VAL A 275 -9.67 -6.93 -6.77
CA VAL A 275 -10.44 -8.16 -6.50
C VAL A 275 -10.73 -8.33 -5.02
N VAL A 276 -9.70 -8.21 -4.17
CA VAL A 276 -9.87 -8.32 -2.71
C VAL A 276 -10.76 -7.19 -2.18
N GLY A 277 -10.60 -5.97 -2.70
CA GLY A 277 -11.44 -4.82 -2.34
C GLY A 277 -12.91 -5.05 -2.64
N ARG A 278 -13.26 -5.67 -3.79
CA ARG A 278 -14.64 -6.05 -4.11
C ARG A 278 -15.20 -7.06 -3.10
N PHE A 279 -14.44 -8.09 -2.73
CA PHE A 279 -14.86 -9.03 -1.69
C PHE A 279 -14.96 -8.40 -0.30
N ALA A 280 -14.11 -7.41 0.03
CA ALA A 280 -14.10 -6.73 1.33
C ALA A 280 -15.19 -5.65 1.45
N GLY A 281 -15.68 -5.10 0.34
CA GLY A 281 -16.65 -4.02 0.27
C GLY A 281 -18.07 -4.40 0.73
N GLU A 282 -18.97 -3.43 0.69
CA GLU A 282 -20.36 -3.59 1.15
C GLU A 282 -21.16 -4.64 0.35
N ALA A 283 -20.95 -4.73 -0.95
CA ALA A 283 -21.55 -5.77 -1.77
C ALA A 283 -20.99 -7.17 -1.48
N GLY A 284 -19.79 -7.27 -0.90
CA GLY A 284 -19.17 -8.51 -0.46
C GLY A 284 -19.38 -8.77 1.03
N PHE A 285 -18.31 -9.21 1.69
CA PHE A 285 -18.35 -9.58 3.12
C PHE A 285 -18.50 -8.37 4.06
N GLY A 286 -18.20 -7.14 3.60
CA GLY A 286 -18.31 -5.93 4.42
C GLY A 286 -19.75 -5.52 4.75
N GLY A 287 -20.73 -5.94 3.96
CA GLY A 287 -22.16 -5.69 4.20
C GLY A 287 -22.73 -6.51 5.36
N VAL A 288 -22.19 -7.69 5.61
CA VAL A 288 -22.67 -8.64 6.61
C VAL A 288 -22.65 -8.08 8.04
N GLY A 289 -21.66 -7.22 8.38
CA GLY A 289 -21.54 -6.63 9.72
C GLY A 289 -22.53 -5.50 10.02
N LYS A 290 -23.01 -4.79 8.99
CA LYS A 290 -23.95 -3.66 9.17
C LYS A 290 -25.37 -4.10 9.51
N LEU A 291 -25.78 -5.27 9.07
CA LEU A 291 -27.14 -5.82 9.33
C LEU A 291 -27.34 -6.21 10.80
N ARG A 292 -26.32 -6.68 11.48
CA ARG A 292 -26.38 -6.95 12.94
C ARG A 292 -26.56 -5.68 13.76
N SER A 293 -25.93 -4.57 13.33
CA SER A 293 -26.09 -3.26 13.96
C SER A 293 -27.43 -2.61 13.61
N ARG A 294 -27.99 -2.86 12.39
CA ARG A 294 -29.30 -2.32 11.97
C ARG A 294 -30.49 -2.97 12.63
N LYS A 295 -30.37 -4.25 13.06
CA LYS A 295 -31.41 -4.91 13.88
C LYS A 295 -31.47 -4.39 15.33
N SER A 296 -30.42 -3.70 15.80
CA SER A 296 -30.37 -3.12 17.14
C SER A 296 -30.61 -1.60 17.21
N SER A 297 -30.70 -0.90 16.08
CA SER A 297 -31.01 0.54 16.05
C SER A 297 -31.81 0.90 14.81
N LEU A 298 -33.15 0.87 14.96
CA LEU A 298 -34.05 1.63 14.07
C LEU A 298 -33.84 3.11 14.38
N HIS A 299 -33.06 3.84 13.57
CA HIS A 299 -33.25 5.25 13.23
C HIS A 299 -32.18 5.73 12.23
N ASN A 300 -32.68 6.07 11.05
CA ASN A 300 -32.22 7.00 10.02
C ASN A 300 -30.73 7.35 9.86
N ALA A 301 -30.10 6.85 8.77
CA ALA A 301 -29.07 7.54 8.00
C ALA A 301 -29.03 7.01 6.55
N PRO A 302 -28.75 7.85 5.54
CA PRO A 302 -28.92 7.52 4.13
C PRO A 302 -27.81 6.62 3.59
N SER A 303 -28.20 5.67 2.75
CA SER A 303 -27.34 4.74 2.03
C SER A 303 -26.70 5.41 0.81
N SER A 304 -25.40 5.26 0.63
CA SER A 304 -24.70 5.62 -0.60
C SER A 304 -24.44 4.36 -1.46
N ASP A 305 -25.21 4.23 -2.54
CA ASP A 305 -24.94 3.32 -3.64
C ASP A 305 -24.10 4.05 -4.70
N GLN A 306 -22.96 3.51 -5.10
CA GLN A 306 -22.33 3.88 -6.37
C GLN A 306 -21.54 2.71 -6.96
N SER A 307 -22.07 2.16 -8.05
CA SER A 307 -21.34 1.40 -9.05
C SER A 307 -21.45 2.15 -10.39
N GLY A 308 -20.35 2.66 -10.89
CA GLY A 308 -20.29 3.31 -12.20
C GLY A 308 -18.85 3.67 -12.56
N ILE A 309 -18.40 3.21 -13.71
CA ILE A 309 -17.13 3.62 -14.32
C ILE A 309 -17.18 5.12 -14.57
N ILE A 310 -16.33 5.88 -13.90
CA ILE A 310 -16.40 7.33 -13.87
C ILE A 310 -15.31 7.92 -14.76
N ASN A 311 -15.73 8.67 -15.77
CA ASN A 311 -14.96 9.80 -16.27
C ASN A 311 -14.88 10.81 -15.12
N ALA A 312 -13.65 11.14 -14.69
CA ALA A 312 -13.41 11.99 -13.53
C ALA A 312 -13.74 13.46 -13.83
N GLN A 313 -15.03 13.78 -13.93
CA GLN A 313 -15.55 15.15 -13.92
C GLN A 313 -16.36 15.34 -12.63
N TRP A 314 -15.77 16.02 -11.66
CA TRP A 314 -16.49 16.51 -10.49
C TRP A 314 -17.34 17.73 -10.90
N GLN A 315 -18.65 17.70 -10.61
CA GLN A 315 -19.54 18.84 -10.77
C GLN A 315 -20.18 19.18 -9.41
N PRO A 316 -20.13 20.45 -8.96
CA PRO A 316 -20.78 20.85 -7.72
C PRO A 316 -22.29 20.68 -7.83
N GLY A 317 -22.90 19.95 -6.88
CA GLY A 317 -24.35 19.76 -6.81
C GLY A 317 -24.90 18.45 -7.37
N SER A 318 -24.06 17.57 -7.95
CA SER A 318 -24.52 16.30 -8.54
C SER A 318 -24.83 15.18 -7.53
N SER A 319 -24.65 15.41 -6.24
CA SER A 319 -24.84 14.38 -5.20
C SER A 319 -26.27 14.26 -4.64
N GLU A 320 -27.19 15.20 -4.95
CA GLU A 320 -28.56 15.16 -4.39
C GLU A 320 -29.66 14.67 -5.35
N GLU A 321 -29.46 14.68 -6.66
CA GLU A 321 -30.55 14.38 -7.63
C GLU A 321 -30.65 12.90 -8.08
N LYS A 322 -29.84 11.97 -7.59
CA LYS A 322 -29.89 10.56 -8.01
C LYS A 322 -30.44 9.58 -6.98
N SER A 323 -31.23 10.02 -6.02
CA SER A 323 -31.78 9.11 -4.99
C SER A 323 -33.14 8.46 -5.36
N THR A 324 -33.68 8.65 -6.57
CA THR A 324 -34.97 8.07 -7.01
C THR A 324 -34.89 7.20 -8.26
N ALA A 325 -33.71 6.59 -8.52
CA ALA A 325 -33.69 5.48 -9.47
C ALA A 325 -34.07 4.18 -8.72
N GLU A 326 -35.17 3.59 -9.15
CA GLU A 326 -35.66 2.28 -8.71
C GLU A 326 -34.50 1.28 -8.53
N LYS A 327 -34.36 0.76 -7.31
CA LYS A 327 -33.50 -0.39 -7.05
C LYS A 327 -34.10 -1.58 -7.79
N ILE A 328 -33.60 -1.87 -8.96
CA ILE A 328 -33.79 -3.16 -9.58
C ILE A 328 -33.00 -4.14 -8.71
N ASP A 329 -33.72 -4.93 -7.94
CA ASP A 329 -33.19 -6.01 -7.09
C ASP A 329 -32.65 -7.13 -8.00
N HIS A 330 -31.41 -6.99 -8.46
CA HIS A 330 -30.73 -7.95 -9.32
C HIS A 330 -29.88 -8.97 -8.54
N SER A 331 -29.90 -8.94 -7.20
CA SER A 331 -29.13 -9.94 -6.45
C SER A 331 -30.00 -11.12 -6.02
N SER A 332 -29.94 -12.20 -6.79
CA SER A 332 -30.46 -13.53 -6.38
C SER A 332 -29.76 -14.10 -5.14
N ILE A 333 -28.79 -13.39 -4.57
CA ILE A 333 -27.97 -13.82 -3.45
C ILE A 333 -28.40 -13.10 -2.19
N SER A 334 -28.90 -13.87 -1.21
CA SER A 334 -29.26 -13.36 0.11
C SER A 334 -28.01 -13.02 0.94
N ASP A 335 -28.14 -12.06 1.86
CA ASP A 335 -27.07 -11.71 2.81
C ASP A 335 -26.72 -12.88 3.73
N GLU A 336 -27.67 -13.78 4.01
CA GLU A 336 -27.45 -15.03 4.76
C GLU A 336 -26.48 -15.97 4.01
N PHE A 337 -26.59 -16.04 2.68
CA PHE A 337 -25.65 -16.80 1.87
C PHE A 337 -24.22 -16.24 1.99
N VAL A 338 -24.06 -14.93 2.00
CA VAL A 338 -22.74 -14.27 2.13
C VAL A 338 -22.17 -14.50 3.53
N GLU A 339 -23.01 -14.47 4.57
CA GLU A 339 -22.59 -14.73 5.96
C GLU A 339 -22.15 -16.18 6.15
N THR A 340 -22.93 -17.15 5.68
CA THR A 340 -22.56 -18.57 5.74
C THR A 340 -21.28 -18.86 4.96
N LEU A 341 -21.13 -18.29 3.77
CA LEU A 341 -19.91 -18.43 2.99
C LEU A 341 -18.69 -17.83 3.72
N ALA A 342 -18.85 -16.67 4.37
CA ALA A 342 -17.77 -16.06 5.14
C ALA A 342 -17.34 -16.92 6.34
N GLN A 343 -18.30 -17.55 7.04
CA GLN A 343 -18.03 -18.49 8.14
C GLN A 343 -17.31 -19.74 7.64
N ASP A 344 -17.76 -20.31 6.52
CA ASP A 344 -17.14 -21.51 5.93
C ASP A 344 -15.70 -21.25 5.46
N ILE A 345 -15.43 -20.09 4.86
CA ILE A 345 -14.07 -19.69 4.49
C ILE A 345 -13.18 -19.60 5.73
N GLN A 346 -13.67 -19.07 6.84
CA GLN A 346 -12.91 -18.98 8.09
C GLN A 346 -12.64 -20.35 8.71
N LEU A 347 -13.65 -21.22 8.74
CA LEU A 347 -13.50 -22.61 9.20
C LEU A 347 -12.49 -23.37 8.32
N TYR A 348 -12.58 -23.21 7.02
CA TYR A 348 -11.63 -23.78 6.08
C TYR A 348 -10.19 -23.28 6.33
N GLN A 349 -10.01 -21.99 6.59
CA GLN A 349 -8.70 -21.43 6.93
C GLN A 349 -8.15 -22.02 8.23
N THR A 350 -8.97 -22.09 9.28
CA THR A 350 -8.59 -22.70 10.55
C THR A 350 -8.22 -24.17 10.38
N HIS A 351 -8.94 -24.91 9.53
CA HIS A 351 -8.62 -26.29 9.20
C HIS A 351 -7.26 -26.40 8.50
N LEU A 352 -6.98 -25.52 7.51
CA LEU A 352 -5.67 -25.48 6.85
C LEU A 352 -4.53 -25.15 7.81
N GLU A 353 -4.76 -24.26 8.76
CA GLU A 353 -3.78 -23.91 9.80
C GLU A 353 -3.45 -25.10 10.71
N ARG A 354 -4.47 -25.88 11.13
CA ARG A 354 -4.27 -27.12 11.88
C ARG A 354 -3.44 -28.15 11.11
N LEU A 355 -3.68 -28.29 9.81
CA LEU A 355 -2.87 -29.12 8.93
C LEU A 355 -1.48 -28.52 8.63
N GLY A 356 -1.29 -27.23 8.90
CA GLY A 356 -0.09 -26.46 8.55
C GLY A 356 0.14 -26.39 7.03
N LEU A 357 -0.94 -26.43 6.26
CA LEU A 357 -0.92 -26.37 4.80
C LEU A 357 -1.49 -25.04 4.30
N LYS A 358 -1.12 -24.68 3.09
CA LYS A 358 -1.66 -23.51 2.38
C LYS A 358 -2.62 -23.96 1.30
N ASP A 359 -3.66 -23.16 1.01
CA ASP A 359 -4.71 -23.47 0.03
C ASP A 359 -4.17 -24.00 -1.30
N PHE A 360 -3.16 -23.34 -1.88
CA PHE A 360 -2.58 -23.77 -3.16
C PHE A 360 -1.90 -25.14 -3.10
N ARG A 361 -1.51 -25.63 -1.92
CA ARG A 361 -0.94 -26.97 -1.74
C ARG A 361 -2.00 -28.04 -1.81
N VAL A 362 -3.20 -27.75 -1.37
CA VAL A 362 -4.35 -28.64 -1.51
C VAL A 362 -4.61 -28.93 -3.00
N LEU A 363 -4.63 -27.90 -3.83
CA LEU A 363 -4.78 -28.06 -5.30
C LEU A 363 -3.64 -28.86 -5.95
N GLN A 364 -2.41 -28.69 -5.47
CA GLN A 364 -1.26 -29.39 -6.01
C GLN A 364 -1.17 -30.86 -5.58
N TYR A 365 -1.93 -31.28 -4.58
CA TYR A 365 -1.85 -32.64 -4.05
C TYR A 365 -2.10 -33.72 -5.11
N ASN A 366 -3.13 -33.56 -5.94
CA ASN A 366 -3.48 -34.54 -7.00
C ASN A 366 -2.44 -34.59 -8.13
N THR A 367 -1.62 -33.51 -8.30
CA THR A 367 -0.61 -33.43 -9.37
C THR A 367 0.76 -33.96 -8.94
N LEU A 368 0.98 -34.18 -7.64
CA LEU A 368 2.28 -34.53 -7.08
C LEU A 368 2.28 -35.95 -6.50
N SER A 369 2.97 -36.87 -7.17
CA SER A 369 3.22 -38.21 -6.61
C SER A 369 4.14 -38.14 -5.39
N ARG A 370 3.99 -39.05 -4.42
CA ARG A 370 4.85 -39.12 -3.22
C ARG A 370 6.34 -39.19 -3.57
N ARG A 371 6.72 -39.93 -4.62
CA ARG A 371 8.11 -39.99 -5.10
C ARG A 371 8.63 -38.63 -5.55
N ARG A 372 7.82 -37.85 -6.29
CA ARG A 372 8.19 -36.47 -6.71
C ARG A 372 8.30 -35.50 -5.53
N ILE A 373 7.47 -35.66 -4.50
CA ILE A 373 7.58 -34.84 -3.29
C ILE A 373 8.89 -35.15 -2.56
N ALA A 374 9.19 -36.46 -2.35
CA ALA A 374 10.42 -36.89 -1.70
C ALA A 374 11.68 -36.42 -2.46
N SER A 375 11.73 -36.56 -3.78
CA SER A 375 12.85 -36.08 -4.58
C SER A 375 13.04 -34.56 -4.49
N ARG A 376 11.93 -33.79 -4.47
CA ARG A 376 12.01 -32.33 -4.28
C ARG A 376 12.52 -31.93 -2.91
N ILE A 377 12.20 -32.67 -1.85
CA ILE A 377 12.73 -32.46 -0.51
C ILE A 377 14.22 -32.74 -0.50
N LEU A 378 14.63 -33.89 -1.03
CA LEU A 378 16.04 -34.33 -1.07
C LEU A 378 16.95 -33.33 -1.80
N ILE A 379 16.50 -32.76 -2.92
CA ILE A 379 17.27 -31.76 -3.68
C ILE A 379 17.34 -30.41 -2.93
N ARG A 380 16.28 -30.07 -2.18
CA ARG A 380 16.23 -28.76 -1.50
C ARG A 380 17.04 -28.69 -0.22
N ILE A 381 17.18 -29.78 0.53
CA ILE A 381 17.91 -29.80 1.78
C ILE A 381 19.38 -29.34 1.58
N PRO A 382 20.19 -29.93 0.66
CA PRO A 382 21.55 -29.46 0.45
C PRO A 382 21.63 -28.02 -0.06
N LEU A 383 20.68 -27.60 -0.93
CA LEU A 383 20.64 -26.22 -1.39
C LEU A 383 20.38 -25.23 -0.23
N ILE A 384 19.50 -25.56 0.70
CA ILE A 384 19.22 -24.78 1.91
C ILE A 384 20.48 -24.69 2.77
N ALA A 385 21.19 -25.81 2.97
CA ALA A 385 22.42 -25.84 3.75
C ALA A 385 23.51 -24.95 3.12
N ILE A 386 23.73 -25.05 1.81
CA ILE A 386 24.68 -24.20 1.08
C ILE A 386 24.33 -22.71 1.22
N LEU A 387 23.07 -22.36 1.00
CA LEU A 387 22.59 -20.97 1.13
C LEU A 387 22.75 -20.46 2.57
N GLY A 388 22.52 -21.32 3.57
CA GLY A 388 22.73 -21.02 4.98
C GLY A 388 24.21 -20.66 5.27
N VAL A 389 25.14 -21.50 4.84
CA VAL A 389 26.58 -21.26 5.01
C VAL A 389 27.02 -19.96 4.31
N LEU A 390 26.58 -19.74 3.07
CA LEU A 390 26.90 -18.52 2.31
C LEU A 390 26.33 -17.25 2.95
N ALA A 391 25.17 -17.34 3.59
CA ALA A 391 24.55 -16.19 4.24
C ALA A 391 25.18 -15.84 5.59
N LEU A 392 25.85 -16.77 6.28
CA LEU A 392 26.37 -16.60 7.64
C LEU A 392 27.23 -15.34 7.84
N PRO A 393 28.24 -15.02 7.01
CA PRO A 393 29.07 -13.84 7.22
C PRO A 393 28.25 -12.54 7.23
N GLY A 394 27.32 -12.42 6.30
CA GLY A 394 26.45 -11.26 6.25
C GLY A 394 25.39 -11.24 7.35
N LEU A 395 24.91 -12.40 7.81
CA LEU A 395 23.97 -12.47 8.94
C LEU A 395 24.64 -12.02 10.25
N VAL A 396 25.92 -12.31 10.44
CA VAL A 396 26.70 -11.79 11.58
C VAL A 396 26.72 -10.26 11.55
N LEU A 397 26.94 -9.64 10.37
CA LEU A 397 26.87 -8.19 10.20
C LEU A 397 25.46 -7.62 10.40
N TRP A 398 24.42 -8.40 10.10
CA TRP A 398 23.02 -7.99 10.33
C TRP A 398 22.57 -8.18 11.79
N LEU A 399 23.29 -8.97 12.60
CA LEU A 399 22.87 -9.29 13.97
C LEU A 399 22.65 -8.05 14.84
N PRO A 400 23.58 -7.05 14.89
CA PRO A 400 23.36 -5.82 15.65
C PRO A 400 22.11 -5.07 15.19
N VAL A 401 21.84 -5.03 13.88
CA VAL A 401 20.66 -4.38 13.30
C VAL A 401 19.38 -5.08 13.75
N PHE A 402 19.32 -6.41 13.66
CA PHE A 402 18.13 -7.18 14.08
C PHE A 402 17.87 -7.06 15.58
N VAL A 403 18.90 -7.10 16.41
CA VAL A 403 18.77 -6.95 17.86
C VAL A 403 18.25 -5.55 18.21
N THR A 404 18.85 -4.51 17.64
CA THR A 404 18.43 -3.11 17.85
C THR A 404 17.00 -2.89 17.42
N VAL A 405 16.64 -3.30 16.20
CA VAL A 405 15.28 -3.16 15.65
C VAL A 405 14.27 -3.93 16.50
N SER A 406 14.60 -5.17 16.92
CA SER A 406 13.72 -5.99 17.76
C SER A 406 13.48 -5.33 19.12
N TYR A 407 14.53 -4.82 19.75
CA TYR A 407 14.44 -4.13 21.05
C TYR A 407 13.54 -2.90 20.99
N PHE A 408 13.83 -1.98 20.05
CA PHE A 408 13.05 -0.74 19.94
C PHE A 408 11.62 -0.99 19.46
N THR A 409 11.39 -1.99 18.60
CA THR A 409 10.02 -2.37 18.20
C THR A 409 9.22 -2.91 19.37
N LYS A 410 9.82 -3.78 20.21
CA LYS A 410 9.15 -4.30 21.42
C LYS A 410 8.84 -3.16 22.39
N LYS A 411 9.80 -2.28 22.63
CA LYS A 411 9.61 -1.10 23.51
C LYS A 411 8.49 -0.20 22.98
N HIS A 412 8.46 0.06 21.67
CA HIS A 412 7.43 0.91 21.05
C HIS A 412 6.03 0.29 21.17
N LYS A 413 5.89 -1.02 20.95
CA LYS A 413 4.62 -1.74 21.12
C LYS A 413 4.02 -1.64 22.53
N GLN A 414 4.84 -1.36 23.54
CA GLN A 414 4.42 -1.22 24.94
C GLN A 414 4.01 0.21 25.30
N THR A 415 4.18 1.18 24.41
CA THR A 415 3.90 2.59 24.70
C THR A 415 2.43 2.98 24.60
N GLY A 416 1.61 2.16 23.95
CA GLY A 416 0.19 2.47 23.78
C GLY A 416 -0.60 1.33 23.14
N PRO A 417 -1.88 1.57 22.84
CA PRO A 417 -2.76 0.58 22.23
C PRO A 417 -2.38 0.30 20.78
N VAL A 418 -2.83 -0.85 20.26
CA VAL A 418 -2.50 -1.35 18.92
C VAL A 418 -2.84 -0.34 17.82
N TRP A 419 -3.98 0.31 17.90
CA TRP A 419 -4.44 1.27 16.87
C TRP A 419 -3.63 2.57 16.80
N ASP A 420 -2.84 2.90 17.82
CA ASP A 420 -2.05 4.14 17.93
C ASP A 420 -0.53 3.87 17.88
N THR A 421 -0.09 2.62 17.95
CA THR A 421 1.34 2.25 17.96
C THR A 421 1.77 1.46 16.73
N TYR A 422 0.89 0.65 16.17
CA TYR A 422 1.26 -0.26 15.08
C TYR A 422 1.47 0.43 13.73
N ASP A 423 0.92 1.61 13.54
CA ASP A 423 1.19 2.45 12.37
C ASP A 423 2.61 3.05 12.36
N GLU A 424 3.28 3.14 13.52
CA GLU A 424 4.64 3.65 13.64
C GLU A 424 5.73 2.57 13.65
N ILE A 425 5.36 1.28 13.69
CA ILE A 425 6.33 0.16 13.75
C ILE A 425 7.27 0.18 12.55
N SER A 426 6.77 0.42 11.35
CA SER A 426 7.62 0.48 10.15
C SER A 426 8.61 1.63 10.21
N GLN A 427 8.17 2.79 10.65
CA GLN A 427 9.02 3.97 10.87
C GLN A 427 10.14 3.64 11.87
N THR A 428 9.79 3.04 13.00
CA THR A 428 10.75 2.59 14.02
C THR A 428 11.79 1.64 13.42
N LYS A 429 11.34 0.64 12.68
CA LYS A 429 12.25 -0.32 12.01
C LYS A 429 13.16 0.34 10.97
N LEU A 430 12.63 1.29 10.19
CA LEU A 430 13.41 2.01 9.18
C LEU A 430 14.49 2.90 9.81
N ILE A 431 14.14 3.69 10.83
CA ILE A 431 15.05 4.65 11.47
C ILE A 431 16.13 3.92 12.28
N TYR A 432 15.73 3.03 13.20
CA TYR A 432 16.69 2.30 14.03
C TYR A 432 17.48 1.26 13.23
N GLY A 433 16.87 0.68 12.19
CA GLY A 433 17.58 -0.21 11.27
C GLY A 433 18.65 0.51 10.45
N LEU A 434 18.36 1.72 9.95
CA LEU A 434 19.34 2.55 9.26
C LEU A 434 20.47 2.97 10.19
N ALA A 435 20.16 3.48 11.38
CA ALA A 435 21.14 3.91 12.36
C ALA A 435 22.08 2.75 12.76
N ALA A 436 21.51 1.61 13.15
CA ALA A 436 22.28 0.43 13.51
C ALA A 436 23.11 -0.10 12.33
N GLY A 437 22.59 -0.07 11.12
CA GLY A 437 23.31 -0.49 9.91
C GLY A 437 24.52 0.40 9.62
N VAL A 438 24.37 1.72 9.72
CA VAL A 438 25.47 2.68 9.55
C VAL A 438 26.53 2.51 10.65
N ILE A 439 26.11 2.35 11.90
CA ILE A 439 27.03 2.10 13.02
C ILE A 439 27.80 0.79 12.80
N THR A 440 27.11 -0.29 12.43
CA THR A 440 27.76 -1.58 12.15
C THR A 440 28.79 -1.46 11.02
N TRP A 441 28.43 -0.78 9.94
CA TRP A 441 29.34 -0.52 8.83
C TRP A 441 30.57 0.27 9.28
N PHE A 442 30.38 1.37 10.02
CA PHE A 442 31.45 2.23 10.50
C PHE A 442 32.39 1.49 11.46
N VAL A 443 31.84 0.77 12.44
CA VAL A 443 32.63 -0.03 13.40
C VAL A 443 33.43 -1.10 12.66
N THR A 444 32.84 -1.77 11.67
CA THR A 444 33.56 -2.78 10.89
C THR A 444 34.73 -2.16 10.09
N CYS A 445 34.55 -0.94 9.55
CA CYS A 445 35.63 -0.22 8.88
C CYS A 445 36.75 0.16 9.84
N ILE A 446 36.45 0.53 11.09
CA ILE A 446 37.43 0.85 12.12
C ILE A 446 38.22 -0.42 12.53
N ILE A 447 37.54 -1.53 12.77
CA ILE A 447 38.19 -2.81 13.14
C ILE A 447 39.13 -3.27 12.03
N ALA A 448 38.77 -3.07 10.78
CA ALA A 448 39.57 -3.44 9.61
C ALA A 448 40.35 -2.23 9.05
N LEU A 449 40.83 -1.31 9.88
CA LEU A 449 41.44 -0.05 9.48
C LEU A 449 42.48 -0.13 8.35
N PRO A 450 43.40 -1.13 8.31
CA PRO A 450 44.36 -1.28 7.21
C PRO A 450 43.69 -1.52 5.85
N PHE A 451 42.49 -2.09 5.87
CA PHE A 451 41.69 -2.43 4.67
C PHE A 451 40.42 -1.59 4.56
N ALA A 452 40.32 -0.46 5.26
CA ALA A 452 39.11 0.36 5.35
C ALA A 452 38.48 0.70 4.00
N PRO A 453 39.22 1.07 2.92
CA PRO A 453 38.58 1.36 1.62
C PRO A 453 37.89 0.14 0.99
N ALA A 454 38.50 -1.04 1.11
CA ALA A 454 37.93 -2.30 0.63
C ALA A 454 36.72 -2.70 1.47
N THR A 455 36.84 -2.60 2.80
CA THR A 455 35.76 -2.93 3.75
C THR A 455 34.55 -2.03 3.57
N ALA A 456 34.77 -0.73 3.32
CA ALA A 456 33.70 0.22 3.07
C ALA A 456 32.80 -0.15 1.88
N LEU A 457 33.36 -0.79 0.86
CA LEU A 457 32.63 -1.26 -0.31
C LEU A 457 32.09 -2.70 -0.12
N LEU A 458 32.88 -3.59 0.48
CA LEU A 458 32.53 -5.00 0.60
C LEU A 458 31.43 -5.25 1.63
N VAL A 459 31.44 -4.56 2.78
CA VAL A 459 30.47 -4.78 3.86
C VAL A 459 29.04 -4.54 3.41
N PRO A 460 28.67 -3.40 2.77
CA PRO A 460 27.32 -3.22 2.23
C PRO A 460 26.95 -4.27 1.18
N GLY A 461 27.91 -4.69 0.35
CA GLY A 461 27.72 -5.74 -0.65
C GLY A 461 27.42 -7.10 -0.01
N ILE A 462 28.20 -7.51 0.99
CA ILE A 462 28.00 -8.76 1.73
C ILE A 462 26.66 -8.72 2.48
N MET A 463 26.34 -7.62 3.16
CA MET A 463 25.05 -7.45 3.84
C MET A 463 23.87 -7.56 2.85
N TRP A 464 23.99 -6.94 1.67
CA TRP A 464 22.96 -7.03 0.64
C TRP A 464 22.79 -8.45 0.11
N MET A 465 23.89 -9.15 -0.19
CA MET A 465 23.86 -10.52 -0.69
C MET A 465 23.27 -11.48 0.35
N ALA A 466 23.67 -11.33 1.62
CA ALA A 466 23.15 -12.15 2.71
C ALA A 466 21.63 -12.06 2.86
N LEU A 467 21.05 -10.86 2.71
CA LEU A 467 19.58 -10.71 2.69
C LEU A 467 18.94 -11.53 1.57
N ARG A 468 19.54 -11.55 0.38
CA ARG A 468 19.05 -12.33 -0.76
C ARG A 468 19.12 -13.83 -0.53
N TRP A 469 20.25 -14.30 -0.03
CA TRP A 469 20.42 -15.71 0.29
C TRP A 469 19.50 -16.15 1.43
N THR A 470 19.30 -15.30 2.43
CA THR A 470 18.37 -15.56 3.55
C THR A 470 16.92 -15.63 3.07
N GLU A 471 16.49 -14.78 2.12
CA GLU A 471 15.17 -14.88 1.51
C GLU A 471 14.96 -16.24 0.84
N ASP A 472 15.94 -16.69 0.03
CA ASP A 472 15.86 -17.98 -0.66
C ASP A 472 15.98 -19.15 0.32
N LEU A 473 16.78 -19.02 1.38
CA LEU A 473 16.88 -19.97 2.48
C LEU A 473 15.52 -20.15 3.17
N ILE A 474 14.88 -19.07 3.60
CA ILE A 474 13.58 -19.11 4.28
C ILE A 474 12.51 -19.69 3.35
N ALA A 475 12.49 -19.31 2.08
CA ALA A 475 11.57 -19.86 1.09
C ALA A 475 11.80 -21.37 0.89
N GLY A 476 13.06 -21.81 0.87
CA GLY A 476 13.46 -23.21 0.80
C GLY A 476 12.96 -24.02 1.99
N VAL A 477 13.26 -23.53 3.20
CA VAL A 477 12.82 -24.17 4.47
C VAL A 477 11.30 -24.28 4.53
N ARG A 478 10.58 -23.19 4.30
CA ARG A 478 9.11 -23.20 4.27
C ARG A 478 8.57 -24.19 3.25
N SER A 479 9.22 -24.30 2.09
CA SER A 479 8.80 -25.25 1.06
C SER A 479 9.06 -26.71 1.47
N VAL A 480 10.19 -27.00 2.12
CA VAL A 480 10.48 -28.36 2.65
C VAL A 480 9.47 -28.72 3.73
N VAL A 481 9.24 -27.84 4.70
CA VAL A 481 8.24 -28.06 5.77
C VAL A 481 6.84 -28.31 5.19
N ALA A 482 6.42 -27.51 4.22
CA ALA A 482 5.10 -27.71 3.58
C ALA A 482 4.99 -29.03 2.81
N LEU A 483 6.07 -29.44 2.11
CA LEU A 483 6.10 -30.72 1.39
C LEU A 483 6.12 -31.92 2.35
N THR A 484 6.85 -31.82 3.47
CA THR A 484 6.86 -32.85 4.52
C THR A 484 5.47 -32.99 5.15
N ARG A 485 4.81 -31.90 5.49
CA ARG A 485 3.43 -31.91 6.00
C ARG A 485 2.47 -32.55 4.99
N LEU A 486 2.62 -32.21 3.70
CA LEU A 486 1.81 -32.81 2.63
C LEU A 486 2.00 -34.34 2.51
N LEU A 487 3.17 -34.88 2.85
CA LEU A 487 3.39 -36.33 2.91
C LEU A 487 2.75 -36.97 4.15
N LEU A 488 2.70 -36.25 5.27
CA LEU A 488 2.18 -36.75 6.55
C LEU A 488 0.65 -36.75 6.59
N VAL A 489 0.00 -35.81 5.90
CA VAL A 489 -1.46 -35.75 5.84
C VAL A 489 -1.99 -36.93 5.01
N GLY A 490 -2.93 -37.67 5.56
CA GLY A 490 -3.53 -38.84 4.93
C GLY A 490 -4.34 -38.48 3.68
N LYS A 491 -4.42 -39.43 2.73
CA LYS A 491 -5.19 -39.24 1.47
C LYS A 491 -6.67 -38.92 1.73
N SER A 492 -7.29 -39.58 2.70
CA SER A 492 -8.70 -39.36 3.04
C SER A 492 -8.96 -37.93 3.46
N GLU A 493 -8.11 -37.37 4.34
CA GLU A 493 -8.24 -36.00 4.83
C GLU A 493 -8.00 -34.98 3.74
N MET A 494 -7.01 -35.21 2.88
CA MET A 494 -6.75 -34.35 1.72
C MET A 494 -7.90 -34.31 0.73
N ASN A 495 -8.53 -35.45 0.45
CA ASN A 495 -9.68 -35.51 -0.44
C ASN A 495 -10.89 -34.78 0.13
N LYS A 496 -11.17 -34.94 1.44
CA LYS A 496 -12.23 -34.17 2.12
C LYS A 496 -11.97 -32.66 2.04
N THR A 497 -10.73 -32.24 2.31
CA THR A 497 -10.32 -30.85 2.23
C THR A 497 -10.45 -30.29 0.80
N LEU A 498 -10.14 -31.09 -0.21
CA LEU A 498 -10.29 -30.71 -1.61
C LEU A 498 -11.76 -30.54 -2.00
N MET A 499 -12.63 -31.49 -1.64
CA MET A 499 -14.08 -31.37 -1.90
C MET A 499 -14.68 -30.15 -1.20
N TRP A 500 -14.29 -29.90 0.05
CA TRP A 500 -14.73 -28.69 0.77
C TRP A 500 -14.27 -27.41 0.06
N ARG A 501 -13.02 -27.39 -0.40
CA ARG A 501 -12.49 -26.27 -1.18
C ARG A 501 -13.26 -26.04 -2.49
N GLU A 502 -13.61 -27.11 -3.21
CA GLU A 502 -14.37 -27.03 -4.47
C GLU A 502 -15.78 -26.47 -4.25
N ASP A 503 -16.46 -26.86 -3.15
CA ASP A 503 -17.74 -26.27 -2.77
C ASP A 503 -17.60 -24.76 -2.45
N ILE A 504 -16.62 -24.38 -1.64
CA ILE A 504 -16.34 -22.97 -1.34
C ILE A 504 -16.03 -22.20 -2.63
N HIS A 505 -15.24 -22.77 -3.55
CA HIS A 505 -14.92 -22.14 -4.83
C HIS A 505 -16.18 -21.90 -5.67
N ALA A 506 -17.08 -22.88 -5.78
CA ALA A 506 -18.33 -22.73 -6.53
C ALA A 506 -19.21 -21.60 -5.96
N ARG A 507 -19.33 -21.53 -4.63
CA ARG A 507 -20.07 -20.47 -3.95
C ARG A 507 -19.40 -19.10 -4.08
N ILE A 508 -18.07 -19.01 -4.04
CA ILE A 508 -17.32 -17.79 -4.30
C ILE A 508 -17.53 -17.32 -5.74
N MET A 509 -17.49 -18.23 -6.72
CA MET A 509 -17.75 -17.89 -8.13
C MET A 509 -19.15 -17.31 -8.31
N LYS A 510 -20.16 -17.91 -7.68
CA LYS A 510 -21.53 -17.38 -7.71
C LYS A 510 -21.61 -15.98 -7.11
N LEU A 511 -21.03 -15.75 -5.92
CA LEU A 511 -20.97 -14.41 -5.32
C LEU A 511 -20.24 -13.39 -6.22
N ALA A 512 -19.12 -13.82 -6.83
CA ALA A 512 -18.28 -12.97 -7.68
C ALA A 512 -19.02 -12.52 -8.95
N THR A 513 -19.75 -13.41 -9.62
CA THR A 513 -20.47 -13.10 -10.86
C THR A 513 -21.77 -12.36 -10.61
N ASP A 514 -22.58 -12.81 -9.66
CA ASP A 514 -23.98 -12.38 -9.52
C ASP A 514 -24.11 -11.08 -8.68
N ARG A 515 -23.17 -10.83 -7.75
CA ARG A 515 -23.26 -9.66 -6.85
C ARG A 515 -22.07 -8.71 -6.93
N LEU A 516 -20.87 -9.21 -7.23
CA LEU A 516 -19.65 -8.37 -7.26
C LEU A 516 -19.26 -7.92 -8.66
N GLU A 517 -19.98 -8.34 -9.69
CA GLU A 517 -19.68 -8.03 -11.09
C GLU A 517 -18.24 -8.38 -11.52
N LEU A 518 -17.70 -9.44 -10.93
CA LEU A 518 -16.38 -9.93 -11.28
C LEU A 518 -16.47 -10.91 -12.46
N PRO A 519 -15.42 -11.04 -13.27
CA PRO A 519 -15.43 -11.91 -14.44
C PRO A 519 -15.74 -13.38 -14.11
N ALA A 520 -16.66 -14.01 -14.83
CA ALA A 520 -16.94 -15.43 -14.71
C ALA A 520 -15.73 -16.32 -15.10
N ASN A 521 -14.82 -15.80 -15.92
CA ASN A 521 -13.57 -16.48 -16.27
C ASN A 521 -12.37 -15.59 -15.93
N PRO A 522 -11.90 -15.64 -14.66
CA PRO A 522 -10.80 -14.80 -14.21
C PRO A 522 -9.48 -15.11 -14.92
N GLU A 523 -9.22 -16.35 -15.31
CA GLU A 523 -7.99 -16.72 -16.02
C GLU A 523 -7.87 -15.98 -17.36
N LYS A 524 -8.90 -16.03 -18.18
CA LYS A 524 -8.94 -15.36 -19.47
C LYS A 524 -8.88 -13.83 -19.32
N PHE A 525 -9.63 -13.28 -18.37
CA PHE A 525 -9.70 -11.84 -18.13
C PHE A 525 -8.35 -11.28 -17.72
N PHE A 526 -7.72 -11.82 -16.68
CA PHE A 526 -6.45 -11.28 -16.19
C PHE A 526 -5.26 -11.59 -17.10
N SER A 527 -5.29 -12.69 -17.88
CA SER A 527 -4.24 -12.97 -18.86
C SER A 527 -4.26 -12.00 -20.04
N THR A 528 -5.44 -11.53 -20.46
CA THR A 528 -5.59 -10.52 -21.53
C THR A 528 -5.35 -9.09 -21.03
N MET A 529 -5.79 -8.80 -19.80
CA MET A 529 -5.63 -7.48 -19.16
C MET A 529 -4.25 -7.28 -18.51
N SER A 530 -3.35 -8.25 -18.56
CA SER A 530 -1.97 -8.10 -18.07
C SER A 530 -1.23 -7.04 -18.88
N SER A 531 -1.77 -5.82 -18.92
CA SER A 531 -1.01 -4.62 -19.23
C SER A 531 0.17 -4.55 -18.29
N PRO A 532 1.36 -4.33 -18.80
CA PRO A 532 2.52 -4.14 -17.95
C PRO A 532 2.28 -2.89 -17.13
N GLY A 533 1.96 -3.05 -15.84
CA GLY A 533 1.93 -1.95 -14.90
C GLY A 533 3.20 -1.12 -15.01
N PRO A 534 3.14 0.20 -14.75
CA PRO A 534 4.27 1.10 -14.88
C PRO A 534 5.44 0.56 -14.06
N ARG A 535 6.52 0.35 -14.72
CA ARG A 535 7.70 -0.36 -14.22
C ARG A 535 8.70 0.63 -13.66
N TRP A 536 9.31 0.25 -12.58
CA TRP A 536 10.66 0.70 -12.26
C TRP A 536 11.71 0.21 -13.30
N ASP A 537 11.34 -0.71 -14.20
CA ASP A 537 12.17 -1.27 -15.27
C ASP A 537 11.52 -1.02 -16.63
N THR A 538 11.68 0.18 -17.17
CA THR A 538 11.39 0.49 -18.57
C THR A 538 12.59 0.18 -19.45
N LYS A 539 13.00 -1.07 -19.56
CA LYS A 539 13.77 -1.56 -20.71
C LYS A 539 13.76 -3.09 -20.69
N GLY A 540 12.91 -3.67 -21.50
CA GLY A 540 12.94 -5.11 -21.74
C GLY A 540 11.66 -5.60 -22.40
N GLY A 541 11.73 -5.71 -23.73
CA GLY A 541 10.69 -6.27 -24.57
C GLY A 541 10.19 -7.64 -24.09
N ALA A 542 9.01 -7.97 -24.55
CA ALA A 542 8.36 -9.26 -24.37
C ALA A 542 9.33 -10.41 -24.62
N ASP A 543 9.81 -11.04 -23.56
CA ASP A 543 10.59 -12.27 -23.68
C ASP A 543 9.62 -13.45 -23.55
N LYS A 544 9.29 -13.98 -24.73
CA LYS A 544 8.54 -15.23 -24.90
C LYS A 544 9.34 -16.36 -24.23
N GLY A 545 8.67 -17.13 -23.41
CA GLY A 545 8.97 -18.41 -22.78
C GLY A 545 10.32 -19.07 -23.11
N ARG A 546 11.42 -18.56 -22.59
CA ARG A 546 12.71 -19.24 -22.65
C ARG A 546 12.94 -20.02 -21.37
N THR A 547 12.97 -21.32 -21.44
CA THR A 547 13.45 -22.23 -20.39
C THR A 547 14.83 -21.76 -19.93
N GLN A 548 14.89 -21.21 -18.71
CA GLN A 548 16.14 -20.66 -18.16
C GLN A 548 17.04 -21.81 -17.71
N GLY A 549 18.21 -21.90 -18.32
CA GLY A 549 19.29 -22.76 -17.87
C GLY A 549 19.83 -22.33 -16.49
N LEU A 550 20.56 -23.24 -15.86
CA LEU A 550 21.18 -23.05 -14.51
C LEU A 550 21.97 -21.74 -14.35
N TRP A 551 22.64 -21.26 -15.40
CA TRP A 551 23.40 -20.01 -15.43
C TRP A 551 22.54 -18.74 -15.27
N ALA A 552 21.33 -18.73 -15.79
CA ALA A 552 20.42 -17.59 -15.61
C ALA A 552 19.88 -17.47 -14.17
N ARG A 553 19.99 -18.51 -13.33
CA ARG A 553 19.69 -18.44 -11.90
C ARG A 553 20.81 -17.78 -11.10
N GLY A 554 22.08 -18.00 -11.48
CA GLY A 554 23.25 -17.40 -10.80
C GLY A 554 23.29 -15.87 -10.91
N THR A 555 22.90 -15.31 -12.08
CA THR A 555 22.88 -13.85 -12.29
C THR A 555 21.80 -13.11 -11.46
N ARG A 556 20.84 -13.82 -10.88
CA ARG A 556 19.81 -13.24 -10.02
C ARG A 556 20.38 -12.70 -8.70
N TYR A 557 21.43 -13.30 -8.17
CA TYR A 557 22.04 -12.89 -6.91
C TYR A 557 22.85 -11.61 -7.03
N PHE A 558 23.47 -11.38 -8.18
CA PHE A 558 24.31 -10.23 -8.44
C PHE A 558 23.56 -9.05 -9.10
N SER A 559 22.34 -9.28 -9.58
CA SER A 559 21.56 -8.24 -10.22
C SER A 559 20.96 -7.29 -9.16
N LEU A 560 21.36 -6.01 -9.23
CA LEU A 560 20.65 -4.91 -8.57
C LEU A 560 19.25 -4.68 -9.18
N ARG A 561 19.00 -5.22 -10.37
CA ARG A 561 17.69 -5.25 -11.01
C ARG A 561 16.84 -6.33 -10.35
N ARG A 562 15.59 -5.99 -10.09
CA ARG A 562 14.63 -6.89 -9.47
C ARG A 562 14.40 -8.16 -10.26
N ARG A 563 14.10 -9.22 -9.50
CA ARG A 563 13.54 -10.47 -9.99
C ARG A 563 12.41 -10.17 -10.99
N ARG A 564 12.24 -11.01 -12.03
CA ARG A 564 11.19 -10.99 -13.06
C ARG A 564 9.85 -10.51 -12.53
N LYS A 565 9.00 -10.00 -13.43
CA LYS A 565 7.58 -9.77 -13.18
C LYS A 565 7.06 -10.85 -12.23
N ARG A 566 6.81 -10.45 -10.98
CA ARG A 566 6.18 -11.35 -10.03
C ARG A 566 4.75 -11.54 -10.50
N ASP A 567 4.34 -12.78 -10.68
CA ASP A 567 2.93 -13.09 -10.68
C ASP A 567 2.42 -12.83 -9.26
N TRP A 568 1.57 -11.83 -9.13
CA TRP A 568 1.05 -11.42 -7.83
C TRP A 568 0.01 -12.39 -7.29
N ASN A 569 -0.69 -13.12 -8.16
CA ASN A 569 -1.56 -14.21 -7.75
C ASN A 569 -0.74 -15.30 -7.02
N GLU A 570 0.37 -15.74 -7.62
CA GLU A 570 1.25 -16.70 -7.00
C GLU A 570 1.96 -16.13 -5.76
N THR A 571 2.42 -14.87 -5.80
CA THR A 571 3.10 -14.21 -4.69
C THR A 571 2.19 -14.04 -3.49
N MET A 572 0.93 -13.62 -3.67
CA MET A 572 -0.02 -13.43 -2.57
C MET A 572 -0.44 -14.75 -1.92
N ARG A 573 -0.32 -15.88 -2.60
CA ARG A 573 -0.51 -17.21 -2.00
C ARG A 573 0.60 -17.60 -1.02
N TRP A 574 1.79 -17.01 -1.15
CA TRP A 574 2.90 -17.18 -0.21
C TRP A 574 2.80 -16.28 1.01
N TYR A 575 2.12 -15.14 0.89
CA TYR A 575 1.78 -14.28 2.02
C TYR A 575 0.61 -14.91 2.77
N ASP A 576 0.84 -15.93 3.56
CA ASP A 576 -0.21 -16.46 4.41
C ASP A 576 -0.02 -16.06 5.86
N GLN A 577 -1.05 -15.48 6.39
CA GLN A 577 -1.83 -15.83 7.56
C GLN A 577 -1.15 -15.87 8.93
N THR A 578 0.08 -15.59 9.10
CA THR A 578 0.56 -15.24 10.43
C THR A 578 0.11 -13.81 10.75
N TYR A 579 -1.21 -13.58 10.69
CA TYR A 579 -1.77 -12.45 11.38
C TYR A 579 -1.75 -12.74 12.85
N LEU A 580 -1.23 -11.78 13.56
CA LEU A 580 -1.14 -11.76 14.99
C LEU A 580 -2.56 -11.82 15.58
N PRO A 581 -2.77 -12.54 16.67
CA PRO A 581 -4.01 -12.48 17.45
C PRO A 581 -4.39 -11.05 17.87
N GLU A 582 -3.43 -10.15 17.84
CA GLU A 582 -3.52 -8.73 18.15
C GLU A 582 -4.41 -7.93 17.19
N ASP A 583 -4.76 -8.46 16.01
CA ASP A 583 -5.72 -7.85 15.08
C ASP A 583 -7.19 -7.92 15.60
N GLU A 584 -7.45 -8.59 16.71
CA GLU A 584 -8.78 -8.82 17.26
C GLU A 584 -9.05 -8.02 18.55
N LEU A 585 -8.10 -7.20 19.01
CA LEU A 585 -8.25 -6.37 20.21
C LEU A 585 -8.83 -5.00 19.90
#